data_dd1a96095ea89c0ea3e8e2cc578c3a6c
#
_entry.id   dd1a96095ea89c0ea3e8e2cc578c3a6c
#
_cell.length_a   1.000
_cell.length_b   1.000
_cell.length_c   1.000
_cell.angle_alpha   90.00
_cell.angle_beta   90.00
_cell.angle_gamma   90.00
#
_symmetry.space_group_name_H-M   'P 1'
#
loop_
_entity.id
_entity.type
_entity.pdbx_description
1 polymer ?
#
loop_
_entity_poly.entity_id
_entity_poly.type
_entity_poly.pdbx_seq_one_letter_code
_entity_poly.pdbx_strand_id
1 'polypeptide(L)'
;MKMGYRRDLQHNYLVVETGEKTENYITRMMTENQVQGLLGCECRRMDQKKLYYYDITSKISLAEKSRFKKVKGSEVLLIIQGLLQVLIQLEEYLIPADQICLDWNYIYLDPVSCYPSFCCLPAAEKELEQGIRELLEELLPRLDHQEQTGVSVVYELYQYAIQDTFSAMGLQSVLERRLMEERKTTETELQACQEKKSREHQETSYFGDNRQAVLEDFFSSEEEEGETGRVSPVLVGMVLGIIGVLL
;
A
#
# COMPACT_ATOMS: atom_id res chain seq x y z
N MET A 1 32.98 -6.53 2.25
CA MET A 1 31.97 -7.04 1.33
C MET A 1 31.98 -6.16 0.07
N LYS A 2 31.96 -6.72 -1.14
CA LYS A 2 31.85 -5.96 -2.41
C LYS A 2 30.53 -6.32 -3.07
N MET A 3 29.79 -5.31 -3.53
CA MET A 3 28.54 -5.48 -4.26
C MET A 3 28.69 -4.97 -5.70
N GLY A 4 28.06 -5.65 -6.63
CA GLY A 4 28.07 -5.30 -8.05
C GLY A 4 26.84 -5.83 -8.76
N TYR A 5 26.66 -5.42 -10.00
CA TYR A 5 25.52 -5.89 -10.81
C TYR A 5 26.05 -6.72 -11.99
N ARG A 6 25.34 -7.79 -12.31
CA ARG A 6 25.55 -8.58 -13.51
C ARG A 6 24.23 -8.79 -14.24
N ARG A 7 24.32 -8.77 -15.54
CA ARG A 7 23.19 -9.06 -16.43
C ARG A 7 23.57 -10.21 -17.36
N ASP A 8 22.70 -11.17 -17.48
CA ASP A 8 22.74 -12.16 -18.57
C ASP A 8 21.56 -11.93 -19.55
N LEU A 9 21.31 -12.91 -20.42
CA LEU A 9 20.28 -12.78 -21.46
C LEU A 9 18.85 -12.66 -20.91
N GLN A 10 18.58 -13.22 -19.73
CA GLN A 10 17.23 -13.33 -19.17
C GLN A 10 17.10 -12.71 -17.78
N HIS A 11 18.20 -12.58 -17.04
CA HIS A 11 18.19 -12.20 -15.63
C HIS A 11 19.12 -11.02 -15.33
N ASN A 12 18.71 -10.24 -14.35
CA ASN A 12 19.54 -9.23 -13.72
C ASN A 12 19.87 -9.68 -12.29
N TYR A 13 21.13 -9.59 -11.91
CA TYR A 13 21.60 -10.04 -10.61
C TYR A 13 22.29 -8.92 -9.84
N LEU A 14 21.97 -8.81 -8.56
CA LEU A 14 22.85 -8.21 -7.57
C LEU A 14 23.87 -9.29 -7.16
N VAL A 15 25.15 -9.01 -7.32
CA VAL A 15 26.21 -9.94 -6.97
C VAL A 15 26.96 -9.43 -5.76
N VAL A 16 27.02 -10.25 -4.73
CA VAL A 16 27.70 -9.95 -3.48
C VAL A 16 28.89 -10.88 -3.31
N GLU A 17 30.10 -10.31 -3.20
CA GLU A 17 31.32 -11.02 -2.88
C GLU A 17 31.55 -10.98 -1.38
N THR A 18 31.61 -12.16 -0.74
CA THR A 18 31.94 -12.30 0.68
C THR A 18 33.32 -12.93 0.87
N GLY A 19 33.98 -12.56 1.97
CA GLY A 19 35.28 -13.16 2.33
C GLY A 19 35.19 -14.56 2.95
N GLU A 20 33.97 -15.10 3.10
CA GLU A 20 33.75 -16.42 3.71
C GLU A 20 34.30 -17.55 2.83
N LYS A 21 35.09 -18.41 3.45
CA LYS A 21 35.67 -19.59 2.78
C LYS A 21 34.84 -20.86 2.97
N THR A 22 34.05 -20.93 4.06
CA THR A 22 33.34 -22.14 4.49
C THR A 22 31.86 -22.04 4.17
N GLU A 23 31.28 -23.11 3.70
CA GLU A 23 29.84 -23.24 3.54
C GLU A 23 29.21 -23.35 4.91
N ASN A 24 28.28 -22.44 5.21
CA ASN A 24 27.55 -22.46 6.48
C ASN A 24 26.10 -22.87 6.25
N TYR A 25 25.41 -23.22 7.32
CA TYR A 25 23.99 -23.60 7.30
C TYR A 25 23.13 -22.54 6.64
N ILE A 26 23.36 -21.26 6.96
CA ILE A 26 22.59 -20.11 6.42
C ILE A 26 22.66 -20.08 4.90
N THR A 27 23.86 -20.22 4.33
CA THR A 27 24.03 -20.27 2.87
C THR A 27 23.17 -21.34 2.23
N ARG A 28 23.16 -22.56 2.81
CA ARG A 28 22.36 -23.67 2.29
C ARG A 28 20.86 -23.37 2.38
N MET A 29 20.40 -22.86 3.52
CA MET A 29 18.99 -22.50 3.69
C MET A 29 18.53 -21.46 2.67
N MET A 30 19.35 -20.45 2.40
CA MET A 30 19.03 -19.39 1.43
C MET A 30 19.05 -19.86 -0.03
N THR A 31 19.92 -20.83 -0.38
CA THR A 31 20.10 -21.27 -1.78
C THR A 31 19.21 -22.46 -2.15
N GLU A 32 18.86 -23.31 -1.19
CA GLU A 32 18.04 -24.51 -1.40
C GLU A 32 16.52 -24.25 -1.18
N ASN A 33 16.17 -23.15 -0.52
CA ASN A 33 14.78 -22.82 -0.20
C ASN A 33 14.36 -21.49 -0.80
N GLN A 34 13.09 -21.38 -1.18
CA GLN A 34 12.45 -20.12 -1.55
C GLN A 34 11.76 -19.52 -0.32
N VAL A 35 12.50 -18.69 0.42
CA VAL A 35 11.93 -17.98 1.57
C VAL A 35 11.13 -16.79 1.07
N GLN A 36 9.85 -16.74 1.42
CA GLN A 36 8.96 -15.67 0.97
C GLN A 36 9.45 -14.30 1.47
N GLY A 37 9.50 -13.34 0.57
CA GLY A 37 9.98 -11.99 0.85
C GLY A 37 11.50 -11.82 0.78
N LEU A 38 12.27 -12.90 0.61
CA LEU A 38 13.68 -12.82 0.23
C LEU A 38 13.85 -12.87 -1.29
N LEU A 39 14.92 -12.24 -1.78
CA LEU A 39 15.38 -12.43 -3.16
C LEU A 39 15.92 -13.84 -3.34
N GLY A 40 15.53 -14.50 -4.44
CA GLY A 40 16.13 -15.77 -4.83
C GLY A 40 17.65 -15.64 -4.95
N CYS A 41 18.38 -16.57 -4.32
CA CYS A 41 19.83 -16.50 -4.20
C CYS A 41 20.50 -17.78 -4.73
N GLU A 42 21.54 -17.60 -5.55
CA GLU A 42 22.44 -18.66 -5.94
C GLU A 42 23.85 -18.36 -5.41
N CYS A 43 24.54 -19.37 -4.88
CA CYS A 43 25.92 -19.24 -4.43
C CYS A 43 26.85 -19.90 -5.48
N ARG A 44 27.76 -19.10 -6.03
CA ARG A 44 28.79 -19.60 -6.98
C ARG A 44 30.17 -19.36 -6.37
N ARG A 45 31.07 -20.34 -6.58
CA ARG A 45 32.46 -20.22 -6.13
C ARG A 45 33.34 -19.89 -7.34
N MET A 46 34.10 -18.81 -7.26
CA MET A 46 35.02 -18.36 -8.28
C MET A 46 36.32 -17.88 -7.61
N ASP A 47 37.50 -18.40 -8.03
CA ASP A 47 38.80 -17.99 -7.52
C ASP A 47 38.91 -17.99 -5.98
N GLN A 48 38.41 -19.05 -5.35
CA GLN A 48 38.36 -19.24 -3.89
C GLN A 48 37.45 -18.22 -3.14
N LYS A 49 36.69 -17.44 -3.87
CA LYS A 49 35.72 -16.50 -3.30
C LYS A 49 34.31 -17.03 -3.51
N LYS A 50 33.41 -16.72 -2.59
CA LYS A 50 31.98 -16.95 -2.73
C LYS A 50 31.32 -15.72 -3.30
N LEU A 51 30.51 -15.92 -4.32
CA LEU A 51 29.69 -14.92 -4.96
C LEU A 51 28.22 -15.34 -4.81
N TYR A 52 27.44 -14.50 -4.18
CA TYR A 52 26.00 -14.67 -4.06
C TYR A 52 25.33 -13.87 -5.16
N TYR A 53 24.52 -14.53 -5.99
CA TYR A 53 23.75 -13.95 -7.07
C TYR A 53 22.29 -13.86 -6.63
N TYR A 54 21.80 -12.65 -6.34
CA TYR A 54 20.42 -12.40 -6.02
C TYR A 54 19.68 -11.99 -7.27
N ASP A 55 18.60 -12.69 -7.61
CA ASP A 55 17.77 -12.37 -8.77
C ASP A 55 16.92 -11.13 -8.51
N ILE A 56 17.23 -10.06 -9.25
CA ILE A 56 16.53 -8.78 -9.20
C ILE A 56 15.77 -8.48 -10.50
N THR A 57 15.53 -9.51 -11.30
CA THR A 57 14.83 -9.38 -12.59
C THR A 57 13.44 -8.81 -12.36
N SER A 58 13.09 -7.80 -13.16
CA SER A 58 11.80 -7.07 -13.07
C SER A 58 11.55 -6.37 -11.72
N LYS A 59 12.58 -6.11 -10.94
CA LYS A 59 12.48 -5.38 -9.67
C LYS A 59 13.24 -4.06 -9.75
N ILE A 60 12.82 -3.10 -8.93
CA ILE A 60 13.48 -1.80 -8.80
C ILE A 60 13.95 -1.63 -7.36
N SER A 61 15.16 -1.10 -7.14
CA SER A 61 15.59 -0.79 -5.78
C SER A 61 14.80 0.40 -5.22
N LEU A 62 14.59 0.40 -3.90
CA LEU A 62 13.91 1.50 -3.21
C LEU A 62 14.64 2.83 -3.45
N ALA A 63 15.97 2.81 -3.46
CA ALA A 63 16.79 3.97 -3.76
C ALA A 63 16.60 4.48 -5.18
N GLU A 64 16.53 3.61 -6.17
CA GLU A 64 16.31 3.99 -7.57
C GLU A 64 14.91 4.56 -7.77
N LYS A 65 13.88 3.92 -7.22
CA LYS A 65 12.50 4.41 -7.25
C LYS A 65 12.39 5.82 -6.66
N SER A 66 13.03 6.07 -5.51
CA SER A 66 12.97 7.36 -4.82
C SER A 66 13.66 8.52 -5.56
N ARG A 67 14.53 8.24 -6.53
CA ARG A 67 15.13 9.26 -7.41
C ARG A 67 14.10 9.90 -8.35
N PHE A 68 13.11 9.12 -8.77
CA PHE A 68 12.12 9.57 -9.74
C PHE A 68 10.82 10.04 -9.09
N LYS A 69 10.50 9.53 -7.91
CA LYS A 69 9.25 9.82 -7.21
C LYS A 69 9.45 9.76 -5.71
N LYS A 70 8.83 10.69 -4.99
CA LYS A 70 8.76 10.64 -3.53
C LYS A 70 8.06 9.35 -3.07
N VAL A 71 8.51 8.83 -1.95
CA VAL A 71 8.00 7.60 -1.36
C VAL A 71 6.72 7.92 -0.59
N LYS A 72 5.64 7.21 -0.86
CA LYS A 72 4.40 7.37 -0.12
C LYS A 72 4.50 6.73 1.26
N GLY A 73 3.79 7.27 2.26
CA GLY A 73 3.70 6.66 3.58
C GLY A 73 3.17 5.23 3.52
N SER A 74 2.14 4.99 2.72
CA SER A 74 1.58 3.64 2.45
C SER A 74 2.61 2.65 1.88
N GLU A 75 3.55 3.11 1.05
CA GLU A 75 4.64 2.26 0.53
C GLU A 75 5.63 1.90 1.63
N VAL A 76 5.95 2.84 2.54
CA VAL A 76 6.81 2.55 3.70
C VAL A 76 6.14 1.52 4.62
N LEU A 77 4.84 1.64 4.85
CA LEU A 77 4.08 0.66 5.64
C LEU A 77 4.15 -0.74 5.02
N LEU A 78 4.00 -0.86 3.70
CA LEU A 78 4.17 -2.15 2.99
C LEU A 78 5.58 -2.72 3.16
N ILE A 79 6.62 -1.88 3.15
CA ILE A 79 8.00 -2.31 3.37
C ILE A 79 8.17 -2.86 4.79
N ILE A 80 7.65 -2.16 5.80
CA ILE A 80 7.74 -2.62 7.20
C ILE A 80 6.91 -3.89 7.41
N GLN A 81 5.71 -3.98 6.85
CA GLN A 81 4.89 -5.21 6.88
C GLN A 81 5.62 -6.39 6.25
N GLY A 82 6.18 -6.19 5.05
CA GLY A 82 6.96 -7.22 4.37
C GLY A 82 8.19 -7.65 5.18
N LEU A 83 8.87 -6.70 5.84
CA LEU A 83 9.99 -7.01 6.73
C LEU A 83 9.54 -7.92 7.90
N LEU A 84 8.46 -7.54 8.60
CA LEU A 84 7.94 -8.32 9.72
C LEU A 84 7.54 -9.75 9.30
N GLN A 85 6.95 -9.90 8.11
CA GLN A 85 6.63 -11.22 7.56
C GLN A 85 7.88 -12.04 7.25
N VAL A 86 8.91 -11.41 6.68
CA VAL A 86 10.20 -12.09 6.44
C VAL A 86 10.85 -12.54 7.73
N LEU A 87 10.80 -11.73 8.80
CA LEU A 87 11.36 -12.10 10.10
C LEU A 87 10.73 -13.39 10.63
N ILE A 88 9.41 -13.56 10.52
CA ILE A 88 8.71 -14.80 10.89
C ILE A 88 9.21 -15.98 10.05
N GLN A 89 9.35 -15.80 8.74
CA GLN A 89 9.86 -16.86 7.87
C GLN A 89 11.31 -17.23 8.22
N LEU A 90 12.16 -16.26 8.55
CA LEU A 90 13.56 -16.55 8.93
C LEU A 90 13.65 -17.39 10.19
N GLU A 91 12.78 -17.20 11.18
CA GLU A 91 12.69 -18.06 12.36
C GLU A 91 12.39 -19.52 11.99
N GLU A 92 11.45 -19.76 11.05
CA GLU A 92 11.11 -21.10 10.57
C GLU A 92 12.30 -21.81 9.92
N TYR A 93 13.17 -21.07 9.23
CA TYR A 93 14.37 -21.60 8.60
C TYR A 93 15.63 -21.51 9.48
N LEU A 94 15.50 -21.07 10.74
CA LEU A 94 16.59 -20.86 11.70
C LEU A 94 17.70 -19.94 11.13
N ILE A 95 17.33 -18.94 10.35
CA ILE A 95 18.22 -17.91 9.83
C ILE A 95 18.17 -16.72 10.78
N PRO A 96 19.31 -16.23 11.31
CA PRO A 96 19.34 -15.07 12.18
C PRO A 96 18.82 -13.82 11.48
N ALA A 97 17.99 -13.03 12.16
CA ALA A 97 17.36 -11.85 11.62
C ALA A 97 18.35 -10.73 11.24
N ASP A 98 19.50 -10.67 11.88
CA ASP A 98 20.60 -9.74 11.60
C ASP A 98 21.25 -9.97 10.23
N GLN A 99 20.95 -11.10 9.57
CA GLN A 99 21.42 -11.38 8.22
C GLN A 99 20.62 -10.62 7.15
N ILE A 100 19.52 -9.96 7.48
CA ILE A 100 18.75 -9.14 6.53
C ILE A 100 19.49 -7.83 6.26
N CYS A 101 19.68 -7.53 4.97
CA CYS A 101 20.19 -6.22 4.54
C CYS A 101 19.05 -5.21 4.48
N LEU A 102 19.08 -4.21 5.37
CA LEU A 102 18.11 -3.12 5.43
C LEU A 102 18.63 -1.81 4.81
N ASP A 103 19.74 -1.87 4.07
CA ASP A 103 20.17 -0.74 3.25
C ASP A 103 19.17 -0.53 2.10
N TRP A 104 18.58 0.66 2.03
CA TRP A 104 17.56 1.03 1.04
C TRP A 104 18.00 0.86 -0.42
N ASN A 105 19.32 0.84 -0.69
CA ASN A 105 19.86 0.55 -2.02
C ASN A 105 19.66 -0.91 -2.43
N TYR A 106 19.49 -1.82 -1.48
CA TYR A 106 19.39 -3.26 -1.67
C TYR A 106 18.05 -3.86 -1.23
N ILE A 107 17.07 -3.02 -0.90
CA ILE A 107 15.67 -3.41 -0.78
C ILE A 107 15.04 -3.24 -2.16
N TYR A 108 14.51 -4.31 -2.71
CA TYR A 108 13.93 -4.33 -4.04
C TYR A 108 12.41 -4.41 -3.96
N LEU A 109 11.74 -3.65 -4.81
CA LEU A 109 10.28 -3.60 -4.88
C LEU A 109 9.81 -4.19 -6.20
N ASP A 110 8.70 -4.88 -6.16
CA ASP A 110 7.91 -5.16 -7.36
C ASP A 110 7.35 -3.83 -7.90
N PRO A 111 7.51 -3.52 -9.19
CA PRO A 111 7.12 -2.21 -9.72
C PRO A 111 5.61 -1.98 -9.75
N VAL A 112 4.79 -3.03 -9.69
CA VAL A 112 3.32 -2.95 -9.73
C VAL A 112 2.73 -2.97 -8.33
N SER A 113 3.03 -4.00 -7.54
CA SER A 113 2.49 -4.18 -6.19
C SER A 113 3.21 -3.39 -5.13
N CYS A 114 4.42 -2.89 -5.40
CA CYS A 114 5.34 -2.27 -4.44
C CYS A 114 5.74 -3.21 -3.28
N TYR A 115 5.48 -4.52 -3.41
CA TYR A 115 5.84 -5.48 -2.39
C TYR A 115 7.36 -5.63 -2.27
N PRO A 116 7.94 -5.59 -1.05
CA PRO A 116 9.38 -5.63 -0.87
C PRO A 116 9.95 -7.04 -1.03
N SER A 117 11.21 -7.09 -1.45
CA SER A 117 12.05 -8.29 -1.42
C SER A 117 13.41 -7.89 -0.85
N PHE A 118 13.87 -8.64 0.13
CA PHE A 118 15.08 -8.33 0.89
C PHE A 118 16.24 -9.25 0.49
N CYS A 119 17.46 -8.74 0.60
CA CYS A 119 18.67 -9.55 0.55
C CYS A 119 18.96 -10.11 1.94
N CYS A 120 19.21 -11.41 2.05
CA CYS A 120 19.79 -12.01 3.22
C CYS A 120 21.29 -12.17 2.97
N LEU A 121 22.14 -11.53 3.75
CA LEU A 121 23.58 -11.48 3.57
C LEU A 121 24.27 -12.33 4.65
N PRO A 122 24.80 -13.51 4.33
CA PRO A 122 25.59 -14.27 5.29
C PRO A 122 26.75 -13.42 5.80
N ALA A 123 26.97 -13.42 7.10
CA ALA A 123 27.96 -12.59 7.77
C ALA A 123 27.68 -11.06 7.75
N ALA A 124 26.42 -10.64 7.73
CA ALA A 124 26.09 -9.28 8.11
C ALA A 124 26.42 -9.06 9.60
N GLU A 125 27.03 -7.91 9.90
CA GLU A 125 27.49 -7.57 11.27
C GLU A 125 26.56 -6.55 11.95
N LYS A 126 25.46 -6.19 11.29
CA LYS A 126 24.59 -5.10 11.74
C LYS A 126 23.37 -5.64 12.48
N GLU A 127 23.13 -5.12 13.66
CA GLU A 127 21.94 -5.45 14.43
C GLU A 127 20.65 -5.04 13.67
N LEU A 128 19.63 -5.87 13.73
CA LEU A 128 18.35 -5.66 13.04
C LEU A 128 17.71 -4.33 13.44
N GLU A 129 17.67 -4.03 14.74
CA GLU A 129 17.07 -2.83 15.29
C GLU A 129 17.74 -1.56 14.77
N GLN A 130 19.07 -1.57 14.70
CA GLN A 130 19.83 -0.48 14.12
C GLN A 130 19.54 -0.34 12.62
N GLY A 131 19.45 -1.46 11.91
CA GLY A 131 19.09 -1.47 10.48
C GLY A 131 17.71 -0.85 10.20
N ILE A 132 16.70 -1.18 11.01
CA ILE A 132 15.36 -0.60 10.90
C ILE A 132 15.38 0.91 11.17
N ARG A 133 16.08 1.34 12.20
CA ARG A 133 16.22 2.78 12.54
C ARG A 133 16.82 3.57 11.39
N GLU A 134 17.95 3.12 10.86
CA GLU A 134 18.62 3.78 9.74
C GLU A 134 17.78 3.79 8.48
N LEU A 135 17.04 2.70 8.18
CA LEU A 135 16.12 2.65 7.04
C LEU A 135 15.02 3.72 7.17
N LEU A 136 14.41 3.87 8.34
CA LEU A 136 13.40 4.90 8.59
C LEU A 136 13.99 6.31 8.49
N GLU A 137 15.20 6.55 9.04
CA GLU A 137 15.92 7.82 8.92
C GLU A 137 16.19 8.21 7.46
N GLU A 138 16.56 7.25 6.61
CA GLU A 138 16.78 7.48 5.18
C GLU A 138 15.48 7.77 4.41
N LEU A 139 14.36 7.19 4.83
CA LEU A 139 13.07 7.34 4.16
C LEU A 139 12.33 8.62 4.53
N LEU A 140 12.44 9.08 5.78
CA LEU A 140 11.73 10.27 6.28
C LEU A 140 11.88 11.51 5.40
N PRO A 141 13.08 11.94 4.97
CA PRO A 141 13.24 13.15 4.14
C PRO A 141 12.71 12.98 2.71
N ARG A 142 12.39 11.75 2.30
CA ARG A 142 11.93 11.39 0.96
C ARG A 142 10.44 11.14 0.88
N LEU A 143 9.73 11.27 2.01
CA LEU A 143 8.28 11.06 2.06
C LEU A 143 7.51 12.06 1.20
N ASP A 144 6.43 11.57 0.61
CA ASP A 144 5.43 12.40 -0.04
C ASP A 144 4.44 12.94 1.01
N HIS A 145 4.61 14.19 1.41
CA HIS A 145 3.79 14.84 2.41
C HIS A 145 2.34 15.13 1.95
N GLN A 146 1.98 14.80 0.72
CA GLN A 146 0.59 14.92 0.26
C GLN A 146 -0.30 13.83 0.87
N GLU A 147 0.26 12.68 1.21
CA GLU A 147 -0.43 11.57 1.88
C GLU A 147 -0.31 11.71 3.41
N GLN A 148 -1.12 12.58 4.02
CA GLN A 148 -0.98 12.93 5.44
C GLN A 148 -1.08 11.73 6.39
N THR A 149 -2.04 10.81 6.16
CA THR A 149 -2.26 9.64 7.02
C THR A 149 -1.04 8.72 7.04
N GLY A 150 -0.53 8.31 5.88
CA GLY A 150 0.63 7.43 5.79
C GLY A 150 1.89 8.07 6.39
N VAL A 151 2.10 9.37 6.17
CA VAL A 151 3.22 10.13 6.74
C VAL A 151 3.16 10.13 8.27
N SER A 152 1.99 10.36 8.85
CA SER A 152 1.80 10.35 10.31
C SER A 152 2.21 9.02 10.93
N VAL A 153 1.84 7.90 10.31
CA VAL A 153 2.18 6.56 10.79
C VAL A 153 3.69 6.31 10.68
N VAL A 154 4.34 6.72 9.59
CA VAL A 154 5.81 6.57 9.45
C VAL A 154 6.55 7.35 10.51
N TYR A 155 6.10 8.57 10.84
CA TYR A 155 6.69 9.33 11.96
C TYR A 155 6.52 8.62 13.31
N GLU A 156 5.38 8.01 13.57
CA GLU A 156 5.15 7.24 14.80
C GLU A 156 6.05 6.00 14.86
N LEU A 157 6.20 5.27 13.76
CA LEU A 157 7.12 4.14 13.67
C LEU A 157 8.56 4.58 13.96
N TYR A 158 8.97 5.72 13.41
CA TYR A 158 10.29 6.28 13.69
C TYR A 158 10.45 6.70 15.16
N GLN A 159 9.45 7.40 15.72
CA GLN A 159 9.46 7.78 17.15
C GLN A 159 9.55 6.55 18.06
N TYR A 160 8.95 5.44 17.70
CA TYR A 160 9.10 4.18 18.41
C TYR A 160 10.50 3.58 18.20
N ALA A 161 11.03 3.61 16.98
CA ALA A 161 12.35 3.05 16.64
C ALA A 161 13.52 3.72 17.36
N ILE A 162 13.40 5.00 17.75
CA ILE A 162 14.46 5.72 18.47
C ILE A 162 14.44 5.52 19.99
N GLN A 163 13.44 4.81 20.53
CA GLN A 163 13.38 4.51 21.98
C GLN A 163 14.37 3.43 22.37
N ASP A 164 14.88 3.50 23.59
CA ASP A 164 15.80 2.48 24.14
C ASP A 164 15.13 1.11 24.29
N THR A 165 13.79 1.08 24.39
CA THR A 165 12.97 -0.13 24.50
C THR A 165 12.53 -0.69 23.14
N PHE A 166 13.08 -0.18 22.04
CA PHE A 166 12.70 -0.60 20.70
C PHE A 166 12.97 -2.08 20.48
N SER A 167 12.00 -2.75 19.85
CA SER A 167 12.12 -4.12 19.36
C SER A 167 11.29 -4.31 18.07
N ALA A 168 11.72 -5.23 17.21
CA ALA A 168 10.99 -5.53 15.98
C ALA A 168 9.55 -6.03 16.27
N MET A 169 9.35 -6.82 17.33
CA MET A 169 8.01 -7.28 17.75
C MET A 169 7.11 -6.11 18.22
N GLY A 170 7.69 -5.13 18.92
CA GLY A 170 6.94 -3.92 19.31
C GLY A 170 6.53 -3.07 18.10
N LEU A 171 7.36 -3.03 17.05
CA LEU A 171 7.03 -2.36 15.80
C LEU A 171 5.77 -2.96 15.15
N GLN A 172 5.62 -4.28 15.19
CA GLN A 172 4.40 -4.96 14.73
C GLN A 172 3.16 -4.46 15.48
N SER A 173 3.24 -4.35 16.80
CA SER A 173 2.11 -3.88 17.62
C SER A 173 1.70 -2.44 17.28
N VAL A 174 2.67 -1.55 17.02
CA VAL A 174 2.39 -0.17 16.59
C VAL A 174 1.70 -0.16 15.23
N LEU A 175 2.19 -0.95 14.29
CA LEU A 175 1.64 -1.05 12.95
C LEU A 175 0.22 -1.61 12.95
N GLU A 176 -0.03 -2.71 13.67
CA GLU A 176 -1.35 -3.34 13.77
C GLU A 176 -2.38 -2.40 14.38
N ARG A 177 -2.01 -1.68 15.45
CA ARG A 177 -2.89 -0.68 16.06
C ARG A 177 -3.33 0.37 15.06
N ARG A 178 -2.40 0.91 14.26
CA ARG A 178 -2.71 1.93 13.25
C ARG A 178 -3.57 1.42 12.12
N LEU A 179 -3.30 0.24 11.63
CA LEU A 179 -4.14 -0.39 10.60
C LEU A 179 -5.56 -0.65 11.08
N MET A 180 -5.74 -0.99 12.38
CA MET A 180 -7.07 -1.14 12.98
C MET A 180 -7.80 0.21 13.13
N GLU A 181 -7.09 1.28 13.49
CA GLU A 181 -7.64 2.64 13.58
C GLU A 181 -8.09 3.14 12.20
N GLU A 182 -7.28 2.96 11.16
CA GLU A 182 -7.64 3.34 9.79
C GLU A 182 -8.88 2.59 9.29
N ARG A 183 -8.98 1.28 9.55
CA ARG A 183 -10.18 0.49 9.20
C ARG A 183 -11.44 1.04 9.87
N LYS A 184 -11.38 1.34 11.17
CA LYS A 184 -12.52 1.90 11.91
C LYS A 184 -12.95 3.26 11.37
N THR A 185 -11.99 4.12 11.00
CA THR A 185 -12.27 5.42 10.39
C THR A 185 -12.98 5.27 9.06
N THR A 186 -12.47 4.37 8.20
CA THR A 186 -13.07 4.09 6.89
C THR A 186 -14.47 3.50 7.01
N GLU A 187 -14.70 2.58 7.95
CA GLU A 187 -16.02 2.00 8.23
C GLU A 187 -17.01 3.08 8.71
N THR A 188 -16.56 3.98 9.59
CA THR A 188 -17.38 5.09 10.09
C THR A 188 -17.73 6.07 8.97
N GLU A 189 -16.80 6.39 8.08
CA GLU A 189 -17.05 7.26 6.93
C GLU A 189 -18.01 6.62 5.92
N LEU A 190 -17.88 5.32 5.67
CA LEU A 190 -18.81 4.58 4.82
C LEU A 190 -20.25 4.55 5.41
N GLN A 191 -20.38 4.35 6.72
CA GLN A 191 -21.67 4.39 7.40
C GLN A 191 -22.29 5.80 7.34
N ALA A 192 -21.50 6.85 7.58
CA ALA A 192 -21.95 8.23 7.48
C ALA A 192 -22.38 8.60 6.04
N CYS A 193 -21.69 8.09 5.02
CA CYS A 193 -22.09 8.24 3.61
C CYS A 193 -23.39 7.51 3.28
N GLN A 194 -23.61 6.31 3.84
CA GLN A 194 -24.84 5.55 3.65
C GLN A 194 -26.02 6.22 4.33
N GLU A 195 -25.82 6.75 5.55
CA GLU A 195 -26.87 7.50 6.27
C GLU A 195 -27.25 8.80 5.53
N LYS A 196 -26.28 9.53 4.97
CA LYS A 196 -26.57 10.71 4.14
C LYS A 196 -27.38 10.35 2.89
N LYS A 197 -27.02 9.31 2.18
CA LYS A 197 -27.79 8.82 0.99
C LYS A 197 -29.19 8.37 1.38
N SER A 198 -29.37 7.76 2.55
CA SER A 198 -30.69 7.34 3.03
C SER A 198 -31.55 8.53 3.41
N ARG A 199 -30.98 9.60 3.95
CA ARG A 199 -31.70 10.85 4.26
C ARG A 199 -32.08 11.62 2.99
N GLU A 200 -31.18 11.72 2.02
CA GLU A 200 -31.49 12.32 0.71
C GLU A 200 -32.60 11.56 -0.03
N HIS A 201 -32.64 10.22 0.07
CA HIS A 201 -33.73 9.41 -0.52
C HIS A 201 -35.06 9.60 0.22
N GLN A 202 -35.06 9.84 1.54
CA GLN A 202 -36.28 10.17 2.28
C GLN A 202 -36.79 11.58 1.97
N GLU A 203 -35.92 12.58 1.85
CA GLU A 203 -36.32 13.92 1.46
C GLU A 203 -36.88 13.99 0.04
N THR A 204 -36.29 13.25 -0.93
CA THR A 204 -36.88 13.17 -2.28
C THR A 204 -38.19 12.42 -2.33
N SER A 205 -38.45 11.46 -1.43
CA SER A 205 -39.74 10.79 -1.31
C SER A 205 -40.83 11.71 -0.78
N TYR A 206 -40.52 12.55 0.23
CA TYR A 206 -41.46 13.56 0.74
C TYR A 206 -41.82 14.64 -0.28
N PHE A 207 -40.89 15.04 -1.15
CA PHE A 207 -41.15 15.98 -2.24
C PHE A 207 -41.95 15.36 -3.41
N GLY A 208 -41.80 14.04 -3.64
CA GLY A 208 -42.56 13.28 -4.64
C GLY A 208 -44.05 13.20 -4.30
N ASP A 209 -44.39 12.83 -3.07
CA ASP A 209 -45.76 12.69 -2.59
C ASP A 209 -46.54 14.05 -2.56
N ASN A 210 -45.81 15.12 -2.20
CA ASN A 210 -46.45 16.47 -2.17
C ASN A 210 -46.69 17.02 -3.58
N ARG A 211 -45.93 16.61 -4.60
CA ARG A 211 -46.17 16.98 -5.99
C ARG A 211 -47.39 16.25 -6.59
N GLN A 212 -47.63 15.00 -6.20
CA GLN A 212 -48.76 14.24 -6.63
C GLN A 212 -50.06 14.76 -6.03
N ALA A 213 -50.07 15.10 -4.76
CA ALA A 213 -51.20 15.72 -4.10
C ALA A 213 -51.58 17.10 -4.70
N VAL A 214 -50.58 17.94 -5.02
CA VAL A 214 -50.81 19.25 -5.66
C VAL A 214 -51.33 19.14 -7.08
N LEU A 215 -50.94 18.08 -7.83
CA LEU A 215 -51.48 17.84 -9.19
C LEU A 215 -52.89 17.31 -9.14
N GLU A 216 -53.25 16.44 -8.22
CA GLU A 216 -54.61 15.95 -8.05
C GLU A 216 -55.59 17.05 -7.64
N ASP A 217 -55.16 17.98 -6.75
CA ASP A 217 -55.93 19.15 -6.34
C ASP A 217 -56.14 20.16 -7.49
N PHE A 218 -55.15 20.29 -8.38
CA PHE A 218 -55.23 21.14 -9.57
C PHE A 218 -56.19 20.59 -10.65
N PHE A 219 -56.20 19.26 -10.83
CA PHE A 219 -57.11 18.64 -11.80
C PHE A 219 -58.52 18.47 -11.27
N SER A 220 -58.76 18.38 -9.98
CA SER A 220 -60.10 18.33 -9.39
C SER A 220 -60.82 19.67 -9.33
N SER A 221 -60.13 20.80 -9.42
CA SER A 221 -60.73 22.14 -9.45
C SER A 221 -61.17 22.61 -10.84
N GLU A 222 -60.81 21.86 -11.92
CA GLU A 222 -61.27 22.21 -13.30
C GLU A 222 -62.56 21.54 -13.75
N GLU A 223 -63.19 20.67 -12.95
CA GLU A 223 -64.45 19.98 -13.33
C GLU A 223 -65.75 20.74 -12.97
N GLU A 224 -65.69 21.94 -12.32
CA GLU A 224 -66.89 22.66 -11.93
C GLU A 224 -67.28 23.91 -12.76
N GLU A 225 -66.56 24.30 -13.81
CA GLU A 225 -67.01 25.36 -14.67
C GLU A 225 -67.04 24.89 -16.14
N GLY A 226 -68.28 24.58 -16.55
CA GLY A 226 -68.61 24.24 -17.94
C GLY A 226 -68.53 25.44 -18.87
N GLU A 227 -68.34 25.16 -20.13
CA GLU A 227 -68.45 25.90 -21.37
C GLU A 227 -67.16 26.39 -22.05
N THR A 228 -66.92 25.67 -23.15
CA THR A 228 -66.41 26.14 -24.43
C THR A 228 -65.16 27.05 -24.44
N GLY A 229 -64.03 26.46 -24.60
CA GLY A 229 -62.83 27.15 -25.04
C GLY A 229 -61.83 26.22 -25.68
N ARG A 230 -61.73 26.30 -27.04
CA ARG A 230 -60.72 25.58 -27.83
C ARG A 230 -59.31 25.87 -27.30
N VAL A 231 -58.69 24.89 -26.64
CA VAL A 231 -57.27 24.98 -26.24
C VAL A 231 -56.40 24.86 -27.48
N SER A 232 -55.54 25.84 -27.71
CA SER A 232 -54.64 25.86 -28.86
C SER A 232 -53.51 24.83 -28.69
N PRO A 233 -53.10 24.16 -29.77
CA PRO A 233 -52.13 23.03 -29.74
C PRO A 233 -50.71 23.43 -29.28
N VAL A 234 -50.44 24.71 -29.06
CA VAL A 234 -49.14 25.23 -28.61
C VAL A 234 -48.88 24.99 -27.11
N LEU A 235 -49.94 24.90 -26.29
CA LEU A 235 -49.81 24.68 -24.85
C LEU A 235 -49.51 23.21 -24.51
N VAL A 236 -49.98 22.26 -25.29
CA VAL A 236 -49.72 20.82 -25.11
C VAL A 236 -48.26 20.45 -25.42
N GLY A 237 -47.59 21.17 -26.33
CA GLY A 237 -46.20 20.94 -26.69
C GLY A 237 -45.21 21.41 -25.59
N MET A 238 -45.56 22.42 -24.77
CA MET A 238 -44.66 22.91 -23.71
C MET A 238 -44.65 21.99 -22.48
N VAL A 239 -45.73 21.31 -22.17
CA VAL A 239 -45.81 20.40 -21.00
C VAL A 239 -45.05 19.08 -21.28
N LEU A 240 -45.03 18.59 -22.52
CA LEU A 240 -44.30 17.38 -22.92
C LEU A 240 -42.78 17.65 -23.07
N GLY A 241 -42.37 18.88 -23.35
CA GLY A 241 -40.96 19.25 -23.47
C GLY A 241 -40.21 19.31 -22.12
N ILE A 242 -40.91 19.53 -21.01
CA ILE A 242 -40.33 19.62 -19.65
C ILE A 242 -40.11 18.22 -19.06
N ILE A 243 -40.84 17.22 -19.46
CA ILE A 243 -40.70 15.83 -18.98
C ILE A 243 -39.53 15.10 -19.68
N GLY A 244 -39.10 15.54 -20.86
CA GLY A 244 -37.99 14.93 -21.60
C GLY A 244 -36.59 15.36 -21.23
N VAL A 245 -36.44 16.35 -20.31
CA VAL A 245 -35.14 16.88 -19.86
C VAL A 245 -34.74 16.37 -18.45
N LEU A 246 -35.62 15.55 -17.82
CA LEU A 246 -35.43 15.02 -16.46
C LEU A 246 -35.48 13.48 -16.39
N LEU A 247 -35.13 12.81 -17.47
CA LEU A 247 -34.85 11.36 -17.49
C LEU A 247 -33.41 11.08 -17.81
#